data_82b3f3fd52a1f8015d4e5c8f73deb7e6
#
_entry.id   82b3f3fd52a1f8015d4e5c8f73deb7e6
#
_cell.length_a   1.000
_cell.length_b   1.000
_cell.length_c   1.000
_cell.angle_alpha   90.00
_cell.angle_beta   90.00
_cell.angle_gamma   90.00
#
_symmetry.space_group_name_H-M   'P 1'
#
loop_
_entity.id
_entity.type
_entity.pdbx_description
1 polymer ?
#
loop_
_entity_poly.entity_id
_entity_poly.type
_entity_poly.pdbx_seq_one_letter_code
_entity_poly.pdbx_strand_id
1 'polypeptide(L)'
;MKLLLVLLSIINLNRDDCVMFRGGGFSGFWYFYNKTDNITNSDKIYCYSSGCLAVIASIPPNNKQYIYDTVLEMKHFYKNKTGKIYEIREKFIDNIINIPITDYNINIITSTYTGKCIIEKPDTIDKLRQLLLDTTNIPIITSRLGYTNIDGIFCRLRHPMCETTYSIPKTFRFIINIFNPFITIDDVNYFSEWNN
;
A
#
# COMPACT_ATOMS: atom_id res chain seq x y z
N MET A 1 -32.47 21.99 22.09
CA MET A 1 -32.19 20.54 22.02
C MET A 1 -32.50 19.90 20.65
N LYS A 2 -33.61 20.23 19.98
CA LYS A 2 -33.94 19.67 18.64
C LYS A 2 -32.98 20.11 17.50
N LEU A 3 -32.45 21.33 17.55
CA LEU A 3 -31.52 21.86 16.53
C LEU A 3 -30.15 21.16 16.57
N LEU A 4 -29.69 20.72 17.75
CA LEU A 4 -28.43 20.00 17.93
C LEU A 4 -28.49 18.57 17.37
N LEU A 5 -29.64 17.92 17.47
CA LEU A 5 -29.91 16.60 16.91
C LEU A 5 -29.98 16.61 15.38
N VAL A 6 -30.50 17.68 14.79
CA VAL A 6 -30.54 17.87 13.32
C VAL A 6 -29.14 18.14 12.77
N LEU A 7 -28.32 18.90 13.49
CA LEU A 7 -26.91 19.11 13.10
C LEU A 7 -26.06 17.82 13.22
N LEU A 8 -26.33 16.96 14.19
CA LEU A 8 -25.64 15.66 14.31
C LEU A 8 -26.10 14.64 13.26
N SER A 9 -27.32 14.75 12.74
CA SER A 9 -27.79 13.89 11.62
C SER A 9 -27.28 14.33 10.25
N ILE A 10 -26.82 15.58 10.10
CA ILE A 10 -26.22 16.09 8.85
C ILE A 10 -24.73 15.76 8.76
N ILE A 11 -24.08 15.36 9.86
CA ILE A 11 -22.68 14.89 9.90
C ILE A 11 -22.62 13.35 9.78
N ASN A 12 -23.60 12.71 9.20
CA ASN A 12 -23.34 11.42 8.55
C ASN A 12 -22.53 11.72 7.29
N LEU A 13 -21.24 11.92 7.49
CA LEU A 13 -20.26 11.85 6.41
C LEU A 13 -20.54 10.51 5.71
N ASN A 14 -21.18 10.56 4.54
CA ASN A 14 -21.37 9.39 3.71
C ASN A 14 -19.99 8.77 3.51
N ARG A 15 -19.71 7.70 4.29
CA ARG A 15 -18.54 6.88 4.02
C ARG A 15 -18.90 6.04 2.82
N ASP A 16 -18.08 6.11 1.80
CA ASP A 16 -18.23 5.23 0.65
C ASP A 16 -18.05 3.78 1.10
N ASP A 17 -18.84 2.88 0.55
CA ASP A 17 -18.65 1.43 0.67
C ASP A 17 -17.37 1.05 -0.06
N CYS A 18 -16.25 1.17 0.62
CA CYS A 18 -14.93 0.87 0.13
C CYS A 18 -13.96 0.50 1.25
N VAL A 19 -12.85 -0.11 0.86
CA VAL A 19 -11.73 -0.45 1.74
C VAL A 19 -10.51 0.35 1.36
N MET A 20 -9.81 0.93 2.35
CA MET A 20 -8.62 1.74 2.15
C MET A 20 -7.40 1.10 2.79
N PHE A 21 -6.35 0.86 2.01
CA PHE A 21 -5.03 0.44 2.50
C PHE A 21 -4.03 1.58 2.37
N ARG A 22 -3.54 2.06 3.50
CA ARG A 22 -2.59 3.18 3.57
C ARG A 22 -1.15 2.72 3.36
N GLY A 23 -0.23 3.68 3.30
CA GLY A 23 1.21 3.42 3.28
C GLY A 23 1.78 3.13 4.66
N GLY A 24 2.94 2.48 4.70
CA GLY A 24 3.64 2.13 5.94
C GLY A 24 5.02 1.50 5.70
N GLY A 25 5.59 1.66 4.51
CA GLY A 25 6.89 1.09 4.15
C GLY A 25 6.93 -0.44 4.26
N PHE A 26 8.10 -1.00 4.57
CA PHE A 26 8.27 -2.45 4.66
C PHE A 26 7.48 -3.10 5.81
N SER A 27 7.43 -2.47 6.98
CA SER A 27 6.60 -2.95 8.09
C SER A 27 5.11 -2.88 7.77
N GLY A 28 4.69 -1.83 7.07
CA GLY A 28 3.32 -1.67 6.59
C GLY A 28 2.93 -2.73 5.58
N PHE A 29 3.83 -3.12 4.67
CA PHE A 29 3.56 -4.19 3.72
C PHE A 29 3.08 -5.46 4.41
N TRP A 30 3.85 -6.00 5.36
CA TRP A 30 3.48 -7.22 6.07
C TRP A 30 2.24 -7.08 6.94
N TYR A 31 2.09 -5.92 7.60
CA TYR A 31 0.89 -5.62 8.38
C TYR A 31 -0.39 -5.64 7.54
N PHE A 32 -0.36 -4.98 6.38
CA PHE A 32 -1.51 -4.94 5.48
C PHE A 32 -1.73 -6.28 4.78
N TYR A 33 -0.67 -6.99 4.39
CA TYR A 33 -0.76 -8.30 3.77
C TYR A 33 -1.55 -9.29 4.64
N ASN A 34 -1.38 -9.24 5.96
CA ASN A 34 -2.18 -10.04 6.89
C ASN A 34 -3.67 -9.60 6.99
N LYS A 35 -4.03 -8.45 6.43
CA LYS A 35 -5.42 -7.93 6.42
C LYS A 35 -6.12 -8.13 5.08
N THR A 36 -5.44 -8.69 4.09
CA THR A 36 -5.99 -8.89 2.74
C THR A 36 -6.70 -10.22 2.56
N ASP A 37 -6.70 -11.12 3.53
CA ASP A 37 -7.29 -12.47 3.42
C ASP A 37 -8.80 -12.46 3.08
N ASN A 38 -9.50 -11.35 3.36
CA ASN A 38 -10.93 -11.20 3.11
C ASN A 38 -11.26 -10.31 1.90
N ILE A 39 -10.25 -9.89 1.11
CA ILE A 39 -10.48 -9.08 -0.08
C ILE A 39 -11.10 -9.95 -1.18
N THR A 40 -12.21 -9.47 -1.74
CA THR A 40 -12.87 -10.07 -2.89
C THR A 40 -12.75 -9.18 -4.12
N ASN A 41 -13.03 -9.74 -5.30
CA ASN A 41 -13.03 -8.97 -6.56
C ASN A 41 -14.18 -7.95 -6.65
N SER A 42 -15.21 -8.07 -5.81
CA SER A 42 -16.33 -7.13 -5.74
C SER A 42 -16.01 -5.89 -4.89
N ASP A 43 -14.97 -5.95 -4.04
CA ASP A 43 -14.64 -4.84 -3.16
C ASP A 43 -14.07 -3.64 -3.93
N LYS A 44 -14.57 -2.45 -3.61
CA LYS A 44 -13.97 -1.21 -4.09
C LYS A 44 -12.79 -0.84 -3.20
N ILE A 45 -11.59 -1.00 -3.72
CA ILE A 45 -10.35 -0.81 -2.97
C ILE A 45 -9.67 0.48 -3.38
N TYR A 46 -9.24 1.25 -2.39
CA TYR A 46 -8.29 2.35 -2.55
C TYR A 46 -7.01 2.01 -1.82
N CYS A 47 -5.88 2.31 -2.44
CA CYS A 47 -4.59 2.07 -1.80
C CYS A 47 -3.52 3.05 -2.24
N TYR A 48 -2.47 3.18 -1.42
CA TYR A 48 -1.22 3.86 -1.79
C TYR A 48 -0.01 3.23 -1.10
N SER A 49 1.18 3.42 -1.69
CA SER A 49 2.44 2.95 -1.15
C SER A 49 2.44 1.43 -0.90
N SER A 50 3.00 1.00 0.22
CA SER A 50 3.06 -0.42 0.61
C SER A 50 1.68 -1.06 0.80
N GLY A 51 0.63 -0.28 1.06
CA GLY A 51 -0.74 -0.79 1.08
C GLY A 51 -1.16 -1.34 -0.29
N CYS A 52 -0.81 -0.67 -1.39
CA CYS A 52 -1.05 -1.20 -2.73
C CYS A 52 -0.24 -2.47 -3.00
N LEU A 53 1.04 -2.49 -2.60
CA LEU A 53 1.87 -3.68 -2.78
C LEU A 53 1.28 -4.89 -2.06
N ALA A 54 0.76 -4.71 -0.84
CA ALA A 54 0.13 -5.77 -0.07
C ALA A 54 -1.16 -6.29 -0.75
N VAL A 55 -2.02 -5.39 -1.23
CA VAL A 55 -3.23 -5.75 -1.97
C VAL A 55 -2.87 -6.55 -3.22
N ILE A 56 -1.98 -6.05 -4.07
CA ILE A 56 -1.59 -6.73 -5.32
C ILE A 56 -0.92 -8.10 -5.04
N ALA A 57 -0.05 -8.16 -4.03
CA ALA A 57 0.61 -9.40 -3.63
C ALA A 57 -0.36 -10.48 -3.11
N SER A 58 -1.56 -10.11 -2.65
CA SER A 58 -2.58 -11.06 -2.17
C SER A 58 -3.48 -11.61 -3.26
N ILE A 59 -3.46 -11.05 -4.46
CA ILE A 59 -4.31 -11.48 -5.58
C ILE A 59 -3.72 -12.74 -6.25
N PRO A 60 -4.53 -13.78 -6.49
CA PRO A 60 -4.09 -14.95 -7.25
C PRO A 60 -3.56 -14.56 -8.66
N PRO A 61 -2.53 -15.25 -9.20
CA PRO A 61 -1.96 -16.50 -8.70
C PRO A 61 -0.95 -16.36 -7.56
N ASN A 62 -0.67 -15.14 -7.06
CA ASN A 62 0.21 -14.95 -5.93
C ASN A 62 -0.34 -15.71 -4.70
N ASN A 63 0.55 -16.31 -3.91
CA ASN A 63 0.21 -16.96 -2.66
C ASN A 63 1.25 -16.63 -1.58
N LYS A 64 0.95 -16.94 -0.31
CA LYS A 64 1.80 -16.56 0.83
C LYS A 64 3.22 -17.09 0.69
N GLN A 65 3.40 -18.33 0.24
CA GLN A 65 4.73 -18.92 0.09
C GLN A 65 5.52 -18.21 -1.02
N TYR A 66 4.89 -18.00 -2.18
CA TYR A 66 5.51 -17.27 -3.28
C TYR A 66 5.97 -15.86 -2.88
N ILE A 67 5.13 -15.11 -2.17
CA ILE A 67 5.46 -13.77 -1.68
C ILE A 67 6.61 -13.83 -0.67
N TYR A 68 6.58 -14.81 0.25
CA TYR A 68 7.66 -14.99 1.22
C TYR A 68 9.00 -15.28 0.52
N ASP A 69 9.02 -16.21 -0.42
CA ASP A 69 10.22 -16.57 -1.18
C ASP A 69 10.73 -15.39 -2.02
N THR A 70 9.82 -14.64 -2.65
CA THR A 70 10.14 -13.40 -3.37
C THR A 70 10.84 -12.39 -2.46
N VAL A 71 10.33 -12.16 -1.25
CA VAL A 71 10.94 -11.23 -0.30
C VAL A 71 12.30 -11.73 0.19
N LEU A 72 12.47 -13.04 0.42
CA LEU A 72 13.76 -13.63 0.76
C LEU A 72 14.78 -13.45 -0.37
N GLU A 73 14.40 -13.69 -1.62
CA GLU A 73 15.24 -13.44 -2.79
C GLU A 73 15.70 -11.97 -2.85
N MET A 74 14.77 -11.02 -2.64
CA MET A 74 15.09 -9.59 -2.59
C MET A 74 16.11 -9.26 -1.48
N LYS A 75 15.97 -9.89 -0.30
CA LYS A 75 16.93 -9.72 0.81
C LYS A 75 18.33 -10.22 0.44
N HIS A 76 18.42 -11.38 -0.21
CA HIS A 76 19.70 -11.90 -0.70
C HIS A 76 20.30 -10.99 -1.77
N PHE A 77 19.49 -10.49 -2.69
CA PHE A 77 19.92 -9.52 -3.71
C PHE A 77 20.47 -8.24 -3.08
N TYR A 78 19.82 -7.72 -2.03
CA TYR A 78 20.25 -6.52 -1.32
C TYR A 78 21.58 -6.73 -0.57
N LYS A 79 21.73 -7.88 0.12
CA LYS A 79 22.95 -8.20 0.88
C LYS A 79 24.19 -8.36 -0.01
N ASN A 80 24.03 -8.97 -1.18
CA ASN A 80 25.13 -9.37 -2.05
C ASN A 80 25.52 -8.30 -3.08
N LYS A 81 24.71 -7.29 -3.25
CA LYS A 81 24.99 -6.16 -4.14
C LYS A 81 24.73 -4.89 -3.33
N THR A 82 25.49 -3.87 -3.57
CA THR A 82 25.23 -2.50 -3.12
C THR A 82 23.93 -1.95 -3.74
N GLY A 83 22.89 -2.79 -3.84
CA GLY A 83 21.60 -2.52 -4.45
C GLY A 83 20.89 -1.39 -3.73
N LYS A 84 20.39 -0.43 -4.50
CA LYS A 84 19.62 0.68 -3.95
C LYS A 84 18.19 0.20 -3.67
N ILE A 85 17.52 0.81 -2.70
CA ILE A 85 16.14 0.47 -2.30
C ILE A 85 15.19 0.48 -3.50
N TYR A 86 15.38 1.36 -4.47
CA TYR A 86 14.54 1.42 -5.66
C TYR A 86 14.64 0.16 -6.54
N GLU A 87 15.83 -0.47 -6.63
CA GLU A 87 16.03 -1.70 -7.43
C GLU A 87 15.28 -2.89 -6.80
N ILE A 88 15.29 -2.98 -5.47
CA ILE A 88 14.52 -3.99 -4.73
C ILE A 88 13.03 -3.78 -4.98
N ARG A 89 12.56 -2.55 -4.88
CA ARG A 89 11.17 -2.19 -5.11
C ARG A 89 10.71 -2.55 -6.52
N GLU A 90 11.48 -2.15 -7.55
CA GLU A 90 11.17 -2.46 -8.94
C GLU A 90 11.10 -3.96 -9.16
N LYS A 91 12.11 -4.72 -8.72
CA LYS A 91 12.13 -6.17 -8.84
C LYS A 91 10.96 -6.84 -8.09
N PHE A 92 10.61 -6.36 -6.90
CA PHE A 92 9.46 -6.86 -6.16
C PHE A 92 8.16 -6.64 -6.92
N ILE A 93 7.95 -5.42 -7.44
CA ILE A 93 6.78 -5.09 -8.25
C ILE A 93 6.70 -6.01 -9.46
N ASP A 94 7.79 -6.19 -10.21
CA ASP A 94 7.83 -7.04 -11.40
C ASP A 94 7.46 -8.50 -11.10
N ASN A 95 7.74 -8.98 -9.91
CA ASN A 95 7.38 -10.34 -9.49
C ASN A 95 5.90 -10.49 -9.12
N ILE A 96 5.24 -9.46 -8.61
CA ILE A 96 3.85 -9.58 -8.09
C ILE A 96 2.76 -9.15 -9.08
N ILE A 97 3.09 -8.48 -10.19
CA ILE A 97 2.09 -7.85 -11.08
C ILE A 97 1.43 -8.80 -12.09
N ASN A 98 1.87 -10.05 -12.19
CA ASN A 98 1.28 -11.00 -13.13
C ASN A 98 -0.07 -11.56 -12.61
N ILE A 99 -1.08 -10.70 -12.55
CA ILE A 99 -2.41 -10.95 -11.98
C ILE A 99 -3.52 -10.52 -12.95
N PRO A 100 -4.74 -11.06 -12.85
CA PRO A 100 -5.90 -10.62 -13.63
C PRO A 100 -6.46 -9.28 -13.09
N ILE A 101 -5.72 -8.19 -13.28
CA ILE A 101 -6.04 -6.90 -12.64
C ILE A 101 -7.42 -6.34 -13.01
N THR A 102 -7.94 -6.67 -14.20
CA THR A 102 -9.25 -6.20 -14.67
C THR A 102 -10.41 -6.78 -13.87
N ASP A 103 -10.21 -7.91 -13.21
CA ASP A 103 -11.23 -8.58 -12.40
C ASP A 103 -11.44 -7.88 -11.04
N TYR A 104 -10.56 -6.94 -10.69
CA TYR A 104 -10.58 -6.27 -9.41
C TYR A 104 -10.88 -4.77 -9.55
N ASN A 105 -11.56 -4.20 -8.55
CA ASN A 105 -11.86 -2.77 -8.50
C ASN A 105 -10.87 -2.00 -7.62
N ILE A 106 -9.59 -1.99 -8.04
CA ILE A 106 -8.50 -1.36 -7.31
C ILE A 106 -8.21 0.02 -7.87
N ASN A 107 -8.20 1.00 -6.99
CA ASN A 107 -7.93 2.39 -7.28
C ASN A 107 -6.63 2.81 -6.57
N ILE A 108 -5.60 3.10 -7.34
CA ILE A 108 -4.27 3.46 -6.82
C ILE A 108 -4.17 4.96 -6.69
N ILE A 109 -3.73 5.42 -5.53
CA ILE A 109 -3.56 6.82 -5.21
C ILE A 109 -2.09 7.19 -5.34
N THR A 110 -1.82 8.20 -6.15
CA THR A 110 -0.52 8.85 -6.30
C THR A 110 -0.64 10.34 -6.03
N SER A 111 0.46 11.05 -5.95
CA SER A 111 0.52 12.48 -5.78
C SER A 111 1.45 13.12 -6.81
N THR A 112 1.10 14.30 -7.31
CA THR A 112 2.07 15.14 -7.99
C THR A 112 3.07 15.73 -7.00
N TYR A 113 4.20 16.24 -7.48
CA TYR A 113 5.17 16.97 -6.64
C TYR A 113 4.57 18.24 -5.99
N THR A 114 3.47 18.76 -6.51
CA THR A 114 2.72 19.87 -5.92
C THR A 114 1.71 19.44 -4.86
N GLY A 115 1.55 18.13 -4.65
CA GLY A 115 0.64 17.55 -3.66
C GLY A 115 -0.79 17.36 -4.16
N LYS A 116 -1.06 17.45 -5.47
CA LYS A 116 -2.38 17.11 -6.04
C LYS A 116 -2.52 15.59 -6.04
N CYS A 117 -3.60 15.07 -5.45
CA CYS A 117 -3.94 13.65 -5.51
C CYS A 117 -4.40 13.25 -6.91
N ILE A 118 -3.97 12.09 -7.35
CA ILE A 118 -4.38 11.41 -8.56
C ILE A 118 -4.87 10.04 -8.14
N ILE A 119 -6.06 9.65 -8.59
CA ILE A 119 -6.66 8.34 -8.31
C ILE A 119 -6.93 7.68 -9.64
N GLU A 120 -6.30 6.54 -9.87
CA GLU A 120 -6.41 5.83 -11.15
C GLU A 120 -6.64 4.34 -10.91
N LYS A 121 -7.50 3.75 -11.76
CA LYS A 121 -7.71 2.31 -11.86
C LYS A 121 -6.84 1.77 -12.99
N PRO A 122 -5.93 0.82 -12.74
CA PRO A 122 -5.15 0.19 -13.81
C PRO A 122 -6.06 -0.72 -14.65
N ASP A 123 -5.90 -0.65 -15.95
CA ASP A 123 -6.59 -1.46 -16.97
C ASP A 123 -5.64 -2.42 -17.70
N THR A 124 -4.34 -2.21 -17.57
CA THR A 124 -3.27 -3.03 -18.14
C THR A 124 -2.18 -3.31 -17.12
N ILE A 125 -1.38 -4.35 -17.36
CA ILE A 125 -0.22 -4.69 -16.51
C ILE A 125 0.82 -3.56 -16.53
N ASP A 126 1.06 -2.94 -17.67
CA ASP A 126 2.00 -1.82 -17.78
C ASP A 126 1.52 -0.61 -16.98
N LYS A 127 0.22 -0.30 -17.04
CA LYS A 127 -0.38 0.76 -16.23
C LYS A 127 -0.32 0.43 -14.74
N LEU A 128 -0.61 -0.81 -14.36
CA LEU A 128 -0.46 -1.28 -12.98
C LEU A 128 0.97 -1.10 -12.50
N ARG A 129 1.96 -1.57 -13.28
CA ARG A 129 3.39 -1.42 -12.96
C ARG A 129 3.75 0.05 -12.73
N GLN A 130 3.36 0.93 -13.65
CA GLN A 130 3.65 2.35 -13.54
C GLN A 130 3.03 2.96 -12.28
N LEU A 131 1.77 2.69 -12.00
CA LEU A 131 1.08 3.20 -10.83
C LEU A 131 1.69 2.71 -9.51
N LEU A 132 2.14 1.44 -9.45
CA LEU A 132 2.83 0.90 -8.27
C LEU A 132 4.19 1.55 -8.07
N LEU A 133 4.93 1.80 -9.14
CA LEU A 133 6.19 2.53 -9.07
C LEU A 133 5.98 3.97 -8.59
N ASP A 134 4.96 4.65 -9.09
CA ASP A 134 4.64 6.03 -8.69
C ASP A 134 4.16 6.09 -7.24
N THR A 135 3.20 5.22 -6.83
CA THR A 135 2.65 5.24 -5.46
C THR A 135 3.64 4.83 -4.39
N THR A 136 4.75 4.19 -4.75
CA THR A 136 5.86 3.83 -3.84
C THR A 136 7.09 4.72 -4.02
N ASN A 137 6.98 5.78 -4.82
CA ASN A 137 8.07 6.71 -5.09
C ASN A 137 8.16 7.78 -3.98
N ILE A 138 9.01 7.55 -3.00
CA ILE A 138 9.33 8.52 -1.95
C ILE A 138 10.58 9.29 -2.40
N PRO A 139 10.48 10.62 -2.65
CA PRO A 139 11.61 11.43 -3.08
C PRO A 139 12.85 11.23 -2.19
N ILE A 140 14.03 11.14 -2.80
CA ILE A 140 15.33 10.93 -2.14
C ILE A 140 15.55 9.49 -1.64
N ILE A 141 14.50 8.78 -1.20
CA ILE A 141 14.63 7.44 -0.59
C ILE A 141 14.48 6.34 -1.65
N THR A 142 13.38 6.37 -2.41
CA THR A 142 13.08 5.33 -3.41
C THR A 142 13.00 5.88 -4.83
N SER A 143 13.28 7.19 -5.01
CA SER A 143 13.15 7.82 -6.32
C SER A 143 14.31 7.49 -7.24
N ARG A 144 13.95 7.31 -8.52
CA ARG A 144 14.86 7.31 -9.65
C ARG A 144 14.45 8.44 -10.59
N LEU A 145 15.38 8.96 -11.36
CA LEU A 145 15.07 9.94 -12.42
C LEU A 145 14.04 9.34 -13.40
N GLY A 146 12.99 10.09 -13.70
CA GLY A 146 11.98 9.71 -14.71
C GLY A 146 10.58 9.40 -14.17
N TYR A 147 10.36 9.38 -12.85
CA TYR A 147 9.00 9.25 -12.31
C TYR A 147 8.26 10.58 -12.37
N THR A 148 7.00 10.54 -12.84
CA THR A 148 6.14 11.72 -12.97
C THR A 148 5.38 12.05 -11.70
N ASN A 149 5.09 11.02 -10.91
CA ASN A 149 4.33 11.14 -9.66
C ASN A 149 5.12 10.57 -8.48
N ILE A 150 4.62 10.85 -7.29
CA ILE A 150 5.18 10.40 -6.01
C ILE A 150 4.12 9.70 -5.18
N ASP A 151 4.56 9.09 -4.07
CA ASP A 151 3.72 8.35 -3.14
C ASP A 151 2.45 9.13 -2.75
N GLY A 152 1.33 8.44 -2.70
CA GLY A 152 0.03 8.99 -2.31
C GLY A 152 -0.02 9.56 -0.89
N ILE A 153 0.97 9.27 -0.04
CA ILE A 153 1.11 9.89 1.29
C ILE A 153 1.27 11.43 1.19
N PHE A 154 1.79 11.93 0.08
CA PHE A 154 2.01 13.36 -0.14
C PHE A 154 0.77 14.09 -0.67
N CYS A 155 -0.38 13.41 -0.79
CA CYS A 155 -1.64 14.06 -1.13
C CYS A 155 -2.02 15.12 -0.11
N ARG A 156 -2.19 16.37 -0.55
CA ARG A 156 -2.67 17.48 0.29
C ARG A 156 -4.18 17.46 0.52
N LEU A 157 -4.93 16.91 -0.42
CA LEU A 157 -6.36 16.73 -0.29
C LEU A 157 -6.67 15.48 0.53
N ARG A 158 -7.88 15.42 1.09
CA ARG A 158 -8.34 14.23 1.83
C ARG A 158 -8.41 13.04 0.90
N HIS A 159 -7.85 11.92 1.35
CA HIS A 159 -8.09 10.62 0.72
C HIS A 159 -9.58 10.25 0.77
N PRO A 160 -10.05 9.36 -0.10
CA PRO A 160 -11.41 8.83 -0.02
C PRO A 160 -11.74 8.37 1.41
N MET A 161 -12.96 8.64 1.87
CA MET A 161 -13.42 8.25 3.20
C MET A 161 -14.12 6.91 3.10
N CYS A 162 -13.34 5.84 3.14
CA CYS A 162 -13.87 4.48 3.13
C CYS A 162 -14.44 4.07 4.49
N GLU A 163 -15.43 3.17 4.47
CA GLU A 163 -15.98 2.56 5.67
C GLU A 163 -14.89 1.86 6.47
N THR A 164 -14.08 1.07 5.78
CA THR A 164 -12.93 0.37 6.38
C THR A 164 -11.62 1.01 5.93
N THR A 165 -10.78 1.41 6.89
CA THR A 165 -9.46 1.98 6.61
C THR A 165 -8.39 1.30 7.44
N TYR A 166 -7.44 0.65 6.76
CA TYR A 166 -6.27 0.06 7.39
C TYR A 166 -5.09 1.05 7.40
N SER A 167 -4.56 1.30 8.59
CA SER A 167 -3.38 2.15 8.83
C SER A 167 -2.41 1.40 9.74
N ILE A 168 -1.11 1.60 9.57
CA ILE A 168 -0.14 1.00 10.50
C ILE A 168 -0.37 1.52 11.92
N PRO A 169 -0.15 0.68 12.94
CA PRO A 169 -0.11 1.11 14.33
C PRO A 169 0.95 2.21 14.52
N LYS A 170 0.60 3.27 15.26
CA LYS A 170 1.53 4.38 15.56
C LYS A 170 2.51 4.02 16.70
N THR A 171 2.99 2.79 16.73
CA THR A 171 3.95 2.35 17.74
C THR A 171 5.38 2.57 17.26
N PHE A 172 6.28 2.78 18.20
CA PHE A 172 7.69 3.01 17.92
C PHE A 172 8.30 1.89 17.05
N ARG A 173 7.93 0.63 17.33
CA ARG A 173 8.43 -0.54 16.58
C ARG A 173 8.04 -0.52 15.11
N PHE A 174 6.80 -0.14 14.78
CA PHE A 174 6.39 0.01 13.39
C PHE A 174 7.12 1.17 12.71
N ILE A 175 7.22 2.31 13.40
CA ILE A 175 7.84 3.52 12.85
C ILE A 175 9.31 3.31 12.51
N ILE A 176 10.11 2.71 13.39
CA ILE A 176 11.55 2.49 13.15
C ILE A 176 11.81 1.46 12.03
N ASN A 177 10.85 0.58 11.76
CA ASN A 177 10.96 -0.45 10.74
C ASN A 177 10.32 -0.08 9.38
N ILE A 178 9.82 1.13 9.21
CA ILE A 178 9.22 1.58 7.94
C ILE A 178 10.18 1.39 6.76
N PHE A 179 11.46 1.67 6.95
CA PHE A 179 12.50 1.55 5.92
C PHE A 179 13.44 0.35 6.12
N ASN A 180 13.09 -0.58 7.00
CA ASN A 180 13.87 -1.79 7.23
C ASN A 180 13.47 -2.91 6.24
N PRO A 181 14.26 -3.17 5.17
CA PRO A 181 13.93 -4.20 4.20
C PRO A 181 14.11 -5.63 4.74
N PHE A 182 14.68 -5.78 5.93
CA PHE A 182 14.91 -7.08 6.57
C PHE A 182 13.79 -7.51 7.50
N ILE A 183 12.79 -6.66 7.74
CA ILE A 183 11.64 -7.00 8.56
C ILE A 183 10.88 -8.19 7.96
N THR A 184 10.42 -9.10 8.82
CA THR A 184 9.66 -10.29 8.43
C THR A 184 8.19 -10.18 8.84
N ILE A 185 7.37 -11.11 8.36
CA ILE A 185 5.98 -11.22 8.79
C ILE A 185 5.90 -11.57 10.28
N ASP A 186 6.82 -12.41 10.78
CA ASP A 186 6.87 -12.80 12.18
C ASP A 186 7.21 -11.63 13.10
N ASP A 187 8.13 -10.75 12.68
CA ASP A 187 8.43 -9.51 13.41
C ASP A 187 7.19 -8.63 13.52
N VAL A 188 6.42 -8.49 12.43
CA VAL A 188 5.20 -7.67 12.41
C VAL A 188 4.09 -8.28 13.25
N ASN A 189 3.91 -9.61 13.22
CA ASN A 189 2.96 -10.31 14.08
C ASN A 189 3.31 -10.09 15.54
N TYR A 190 4.56 -10.28 15.92
CA TYR A 190 5.06 -10.02 17.28
C TYR A 190 4.79 -8.57 17.72
N PHE A 191 5.03 -7.58 16.84
CA PHE A 191 4.74 -6.17 17.15
C PHE A 191 3.23 -5.90 17.35
N SER A 192 2.38 -6.64 16.65
CA SER A 192 0.92 -6.47 16.71
C SER A 192 0.33 -7.05 17.98
N GLU A 193 0.85 -8.16 18.48
CA GLU A 193 0.40 -8.82 19.70
C GLU A 193 0.65 -7.98 20.98
N TRP A 194 1.70 -7.15 20.98
CA TRP A 194 2.05 -6.31 22.13
C TRP A 194 1.21 -5.03 22.26
N ASN A 195 0.27 -4.80 21.35
CA ASN A 195 -0.59 -3.60 21.33
C ASN A 195 -2.07 -3.91 21.64
N ASN A 196 -2.38 -5.15 21.95
CA ASN A 196 -3.66 -5.60 22.49
C ASN A 196 -3.54 -5.87 24.00
#